data_6118c375d8930d5d9ebd393970271059
#
_entry.id   6118c375d8930d5d9ebd393970271059
#
_cell.length_a   1.000
_cell.length_b   1.000
_cell.length_c   1.000
_cell.angle_alpha   90.00
_cell.angle_beta   90.00
_cell.angle_gamma   90.00
#
_symmetry.space_group_name_H-M   'P 1'
#
loop_
_entity.id
_entity.type
_entity.pdbx_description
1 polymer ?
#
loop_
_entity_poly.entity_id
_entity_poly.type
_entity_poly.pdbx_seq_one_letter_code
_entity_poly.pdbx_strand_id
1 'polypeptide(L)'
;MSTAIESPSELRIGILLFNWIVAVFLMMSPQARAQVPRSEPTVAGAMVLRVATFNAAMNRKSAGELTEGLQKGDPQAAKIAEILRAVSPDVFLLNEIDYDERSAEVFLNRYLSSQERQDSQEPTEQPPWKYFFAGPVNTGVDSGLDLDGNGKMHEPNDAWGFGTYPGQYGMAVFSRHEIQKEAIRTFQNFRWSRMPGALRPMRSNPGSTELESYYPDAVWDQLRLSSKSHWDVPILIGGKTLHLIASHPTPPVFDGPEDRNGCRNHDEIRLLMDYVAGDSSGAYVVDDNGRTGPLATDASFVIAGDLNSDPIDGDGRAEAIRKLLEHPRLAKSPAPKSLGGVEASENSKGANLKHQADPATDTGDFNDRNPGNLRIDFVLPSANLKVLASGVYWPSKSQSAEANALVGASDHRLVWVDLQWEQLKQ
;
A
#
# COMPACT_ATOMS: atom_id res chain seq x y z
N MET A 1 101.69 -27.61 -20.48
CA MET A 1 102.07 -26.24 -20.91
C MET A 1 100.92 -25.36 -20.82
N SER A 2 101.09 -24.43 -20.04
CA SER A 2 100.64 -23.03 -20.00
C SER A 2 99.25 -22.82 -19.35
N THR A 3 99.32 -22.51 -18.10
CA THR A 3 99.22 -21.24 -17.35
C THR A 3 97.82 -20.59 -17.51
N ALA A 4 97.00 -20.70 -16.50
CA ALA A 4 96.70 -19.84 -15.38
C ALA A 4 96.41 -18.38 -15.77
N ILE A 5 95.32 -17.87 -15.35
CA ILE A 5 95.27 -16.64 -14.52
C ILE A 5 93.78 -16.54 -13.96
N GLU A 6 93.77 -16.50 -12.63
CA GLU A 6 92.66 -16.11 -11.81
C GLU A 6 92.37 -14.61 -11.90
N SER A 7 91.15 -14.19 -11.70
CA SER A 7 90.82 -12.92 -11.05
C SER A 7 89.32 -12.84 -10.73
N PRO A 8 88.83 -11.88 -9.92
CA PRO A 8 88.33 -12.27 -8.61
C PRO A 8 86.82 -12.08 -8.49
N SER A 9 86.33 -12.67 -7.44
CA SER A 9 84.96 -12.62 -6.88
C SER A 9 84.28 -11.27 -6.93
N GLU A 10 83.16 -11.19 -7.59
CA GLU A 10 82.14 -10.16 -7.31
C GLU A 10 80.95 -10.79 -6.54
N LEU A 11 80.89 -10.31 -5.30
CA LEU A 11 79.77 -10.57 -4.36
C LEU A 11 78.57 -9.87 -4.85
N ARG A 12 77.62 -10.60 -5.56
CA ARG A 12 76.33 -10.06 -5.88
C ARG A 12 75.40 -10.33 -4.71
N ILE A 13 75.11 -9.27 -3.94
CA ILE A 13 74.04 -9.19 -2.96
C ILE A 13 72.74 -9.33 -3.69
N GLY A 14 72.10 -10.50 -3.56
CA GLY A 14 70.75 -10.73 -4.04
C GLY A 14 69.73 -10.00 -3.13
N ILE A 15 69.23 -8.88 -3.60
CA ILE A 15 68.08 -8.21 -2.97
C ILE A 15 66.83 -9.06 -3.29
N LEU A 16 66.41 -9.86 -2.33
CA LEU A 16 65.10 -10.49 -2.31
C LEU A 16 64.06 -9.38 -2.14
N LEU A 17 63.48 -8.93 -3.25
CA LEU A 17 62.27 -8.15 -3.29
C LEU A 17 61.13 -9.07 -2.84
N PHE A 18 60.82 -9.03 -1.55
CA PHE A 18 59.57 -9.57 -1.01
C PHE A 18 58.45 -8.68 -1.53
N ASN A 19 57.76 -9.16 -2.62
CA ASN A 19 56.50 -8.58 -3.05
C ASN A 19 55.47 -8.84 -1.95
N TRP A 20 55.29 -7.87 -1.09
CA TRP A 20 54.08 -7.74 -0.27
C TRP A 20 52.92 -7.43 -1.23
N ILE A 21 52.19 -8.46 -1.65
CA ILE A 21 50.83 -8.31 -2.14
C ILE A 21 50.03 -7.89 -0.90
N VAL A 22 49.93 -6.60 -0.68
CA VAL A 22 48.89 -6.03 0.17
C VAL A 22 47.60 -6.33 -0.54
N ALA A 23 46.96 -7.45 -0.17
CA ALA A 23 45.56 -7.67 -0.43
C ALA A 23 44.82 -6.58 0.35
N VAL A 24 44.55 -5.45 -0.32
CA VAL A 24 43.57 -4.49 0.12
C VAL A 24 42.25 -5.25 0.00
N PHE A 25 41.84 -5.90 1.09
CA PHE A 25 40.44 -6.17 1.34
C PHE A 25 39.79 -4.77 1.38
N LEU A 26 39.35 -4.31 0.24
CA LEU A 26 38.24 -3.39 0.20
C LEU A 26 37.13 -4.09 1.00
N MET A 27 37.06 -3.77 2.30
CA MET A 27 35.83 -3.90 3.04
C MET A 27 34.86 -3.04 2.23
N MET A 28 34.07 -3.69 1.34
CA MET A 28 32.90 -3.07 0.76
C MET A 28 32.07 -2.67 1.96
N SER A 29 32.02 -1.39 2.22
CA SER A 29 31.04 -0.77 3.09
C SER A 29 29.71 -1.41 2.74
N PRO A 30 28.81 -1.73 3.69
CA PRO A 30 27.48 -2.21 3.35
C PRO A 30 26.93 -1.22 2.32
N GLN A 31 26.72 -1.71 1.10
CA GLN A 31 26.37 -0.90 -0.06
C GLN A 31 25.21 -0.03 0.38
N ALA A 32 25.36 1.28 0.26
CA ALA A 32 24.28 2.22 0.48
C ALA A 32 23.12 1.74 -0.38
N ARG A 33 22.10 1.16 0.27
CA ARG A 33 20.92 0.64 -0.41
C ARG A 33 20.38 1.80 -1.25
N ALA A 34 20.11 1.59 -2.54
CA ALA A 34 19.66 2.62 -3.42
C ALA A 34 18.33 3.21 -2.88
N GLN A 35 18.45 4.29 -2.16
CA GLN A 35 17.28 5.03 -1.65
C GLN A 35 16.57 5.72 -2.80
N VAL A 36 15.26 5.79 -2.73
CA VAL A 36 14.46 6.61 -3.64
C VAL A 36 14.72 8.08 -3.29
N PRO A 37 15.33 8.87 -4.19
CA PRO A 37 15.64 10.26 -3.91
C PRO A 37 14.40 11.02 -3.44
N ARG A 38 14.56 11.91 -2.47
CA ARG A 38 13.51 12.86 -2.09
C ARG A 38 13.55 14.09 -2.98
N SER A 39 12.37 14.64 -3.24
CA SER A 39 12.25 15.96 -3.85
C SER A 39 12.79 17.03 -2.91
N GLU A 40 13.08 18.20 -3.46
CA GLU A 40 13.34 19.40 -2.66
C GLU A 40 12.11 20.30 -2.64
N PRO A 41 11.86 21.03 -1.53
CA PRO A 41 10.75 21.97 -1.46
C PRO A 41 11.03 23.15 -2.38
N THR A 42 10.00 23.61 -3.10
CA THR A 42 10.13 24.73 -4.06
C THR A 42 9.91 26.10 -3.39
N VAL A 43 9.57 26.11 -2.11
CA VAL A 43 9.30 27.34 -1.31
C VAL A 43 10.12 27.28 -0.03
N ALA A 44 10.77 28.38 0.33
CA ALA A 44 11.54 28.49 1.56
C ALA A 44 10.65 28.27 2.79
N GLY A 45 11.10 27.42 3.72
CA GLY A 45 10.37 27.07 4.94
C GLY A 45 9.27 26.00 4.77
N ALA A 46 9.08 25.47 3.56
CA ALA A 46 8.31 24.26 3.35
C ALA A 46 9.18 23.00 3.54
N MET A 47 8.55 21.88 3.87
CA MET A 47 9.17 20.58 3.88
C MET A 47 8.60 19.67 2.77
N VAL A 48 9.31 18.62 2.44
CA VAL A 48 8.77 17.55 1.60
C VAL A 48 8.17 16.50 2.51
N LEU A 49 6.90 16.19 2.28
CA LEU A 49 6.17 15.13 2.96
C LEU A 49 5.95 13.98 1.98
N ARG A 50 6.57 12.82 2.22
CA ARG A 50 6.34 11.62 1.43
C ARG A 50 5.24 10.77 2.05
N VAL A 51 4.17 10.53 1.27
CA VAL A 51 3.07 9.64 1.65
C VAL A 51 3.07 8.42 0.74
N ALA A 52 2.81 7.24 1.29
CA ALA A 52 2.81 5.98 0.52
C ALA A 52 1.66 5.06 0.90
N THR A 53 1.38 4.09 0.02
CA THR A 53 0.56 2.91 0.29
C THR A 53 1.27 1.66 -0.20
N PHE A 54 1.06 0.55 0.48
CA PHE A 54 1.60 -0.73 0.07
C PHE A 54 0.69 -1.87 0.55
N ASN A 55 0.12 -2.64 -0.37
CA ASN A 55 -0.45 -3.93 -0.03
C ASN A 55 0.71 -4.91 0.17
N ALA A 56 0.93 -5.31 1.43
CA ALA A 56 2.10 -6.08 1.84
C ALA A 56 1.90 -7.59 1.74
N ALA A 57 0.68 -8.06 1.42
CA ALA A 57 0.29 -9.48 1.38
C ALA A 57 0.77 -10.25 2.65
N MET A 58 0.74 -9.59 3.81
CA MET A 58 1.14 -10.19 5.09
C MET A 58 -0.03 -10.86 5.82
N ASN A 59 -1.04 -11.31 5.08
CA ASN A 59 -2.09 -12.15 5.63
C ASN A 59 -1.58 -13.59 5.88
N ARG A 60 -2.18 -14.29 6.84
CA ARG A 60 -1.81 -15.65 7.23
C ARG A 60 -3.04 -16.58 7.20
N LYS A 61 -2.80 -17.87 7.41
CA LYS A 61 -3.86 -18.90 7.34
C LYS A 61 -4.71 -18.95 8.62
N SER A 62 -4.16 -18.51 9.73
CA SER A 62 -4.83 -18.59 11.04
C SER A 62 -4.57 -17.33 11.88
N ALA A 63 -5.52 -17.03 12.76
CA ALA A 63 -5.45 -15.89 13.67
C ALA A 63 -4.19 -15.95 14.55
N GLY A 64 -3.49 -14.81 14.69
CA GLY A 64 -2.28 -14.66 15.50
C GLY A 64 -0.99 -15.18 14.84
N GLU A 65 -1.09 -15.92 13.73
CA GLU A 65 0.08 -16.49 13.04
C GLU A 65 1.03 -15.41 12.54
N LEU A 66 0.49 -14.27 12.07
CA LEU A 66 1.33 -13.13 11.67
C LEU A 66 2.15 -12.61 12.86
N THR A 67 1.51 -12.32 13.98
CA THR A 67 2.20 -11.80 15.17
C THR A 67 3.28 -12.75 15.67
N GLU A 68 3.00 -14.06 15.68
CA GLU A 68 4.01 -15.05 16.03
C GLU A 68 5.18 -15.08 15.04
N GLY A 69 4.89 -15.03 13.74
CA GLY A 69 5.91 -14.95 12.68
C GLY A 69 6.79 -13.71 12.82
N LEU A 70 6.17 -12.54 13.02
CA LEU A 70 6.87 -11.28 13.26
C LEU A 70 7.79 -11.36 14.49
N GLN A 71 7.35 -11.99 15.56
CA GLN A 71 8.17 -12.18 16.77
C GLN A 71 9.34 -13.12 16.54
N LYS A 72 9.23 -14.08 15.62
CA LYS A 72 10.27 -15.06 15.30
C LYS A 72 11.23 -14.60 14.18
N GLY A 73 11.00 -13.47 13.55
CA GLY A 73 11.83 -12.94 12.47
C GLY A 73 11.33 -13.34 11.08
N ASP A 74 10.08 -12.99 10.78
CA ASP A 74 9.44 -13.27 9.49
C ASP A 74 10.23 -12.68 8.31
N PRO A 75 10.66 -13.50 7.33
CA PRO A 75 11.52 -13.05 6.23
C PRO A 75 10.78 -12.17 5.21
N GLN A 76 9.45 -12.32 5.06
CA GLN A 76 8.64 -11.45 4.21
C GLN A 76 8.57 -10.05 4.83
N ALA A 77 8.27 -9.96 6.12
CA ALA A 77 8.22 -8.70 6.85
C ALA A 77 9.58 -7.96 6.81
N ALA A 78 10.70 -8.68 6.85
CA ALA A 78 12.03 -8.10 6.69
C ALA A 78 12.20 -7.42 5.32
N LYS A 79 11.79 -8.08 4.22
CA LYS A 79 11.83 -7.50 2.86
C LYS A 79 10.87 -6.31 2.71
N ILE A 80 9.66 -6.39 3.27
CA ILE A 80 8.71 -5.28 3.29
C ILE A 80 9.33 -4.05 3.99
N ALA A 81 9.95 -4.27 5.14
CA ALA A 81 10.64 -3.20 5.87
C ALA A 81 11.83 -2.63 5.08
N GLU A 82 12.56 -3.43 4.30
CA GLU A 82 13.60 -2.94 3.40
C GLU A 82 13.05 -2.04 2.29
N ILE A 83 11.94 -2.42 1.67
CA ILE A 83 11.25 -1.58 0.68
C ILE A 83 10.82 -0.25 1.33
N LEU A 84 10.21 -0.30 2.51
CA LEU A 84 9.79 0.90 3.25
C LEU A 84 10.97 1.81 3.58
N ARG A 85 12.12 1.26 3.98
CA ARG A 85 13.34 2.05 4.22
C ARG A 85 13.92 2.65 2.94
N ALA A 86 13.90 1.91 1.83
CA ALA A 86 14.37 2.43 0.54
C ALA A 86 13.53 3.61 0.05
N VAL A 87 12.21 3.56 0.22
CA VAL A 87 11.30 4.66 -0.13
C VAL A 87 11.26 5.72 0.94
N SER A 88 11.38 5.33 2.22
CA SER A 88 11.41 6.22 3.40
C SER A 88 10.22 7.19 3.48
N PRO A 89 8.96 6.71 3.46
CA PRO A 89 7.80 7.57 3.59
C PRO A 89 7.69 8.17 5.00
N ASP A 90 7.09 9.36 5.11
CA ASP A 90 6.80 9.98 6.41
C ASP A 90 5.52 9.40 7.01
N VAL A 91 4.55 9.11 6.14
CA VAL A 91 3.27 8.49 6.45
C VAL A 91 2.99 7.41 5.42
N PHE A 92 2.55 6.25 5.86
CA PHE A 92 2.15 5.18 4.93
C PHE A 92 1.04 4.29 5.48
N LEU A 93 0.28 3.73 4.54
CA LEU A 93 -0.71 2.69 4.77
C LEU A 93 -0.12 1.34 4.34
N LEU A 94 -0.24 0.32 5.18
CA LEU A 94 -0.13 -1.08 4.78
C LEU A 94 -1.52 -1.68 4.67
N ASN A 95 -1.82 -2.29 3.52
CA ASN A 95 -2.96 -3.19 3.34
C ASN A 95 -2.49 -4.64 3.50
N GLU A 96 -3.40 -5.52 3.84
CA GLU A 96 -3.17 -6.96 4.08
C GLU A 96 -2.14 -7.28 5.16
N ILE A 97 -2.10 -6.50 6.20
CA ILE A 97 -1.49 -6.86 7.47
C ILE A 97 -2.60 -7.35 8.42
N ASP A 98 -2.56 -8.62 8.82
CA ASP A 98 -3.59 -9.16 9.71
C ASP A 98 -3.68 -8.37 11.02
N TYR A 99 -4.91 -8.06 11.42
CA TYR A 99 -5.18 -7.30 12.63
C TYR A 99 -5.47 -8.24 13.81
N ASP A 100 -4.64 -8.16 14.84
CA ASP A 100 -4.80 -8.86 16.12
C ASP A 100 -4.41 -8.00 17.34
N GLU A 101 -4.57 -6.68 17.25
CA GLU A 101 -4.15 -5.65 18.22
C GLU A 101 -2.64 -5.51 18.43
N ARG A 102 -1.81 -6.49 18.05
CA ARG A 102 -0.37 -6.53 18.30
C ARG A 102 0.48 -6.51 17.04
N SER A 103 -0.02 -7.02 15.93
CA SER A 103 0.74 -7.21 14.69
C SER A 103 1.43 -5.92 14.22
N ALA A 104 0.68 -4.82 14.15
CA ALA A 104 1.23 -3.51 13.75
C ALA A 104 2.30 -2.99 14.72
N GLU A 105 2.09 -3.13 16.04
CA GLU A 105 3.06 -2.75 17.05
C GLU A 105 4.35 -3.57 16.96
N VAL A 106 4.23 -4.89 16.81
CA VAL A 106 5.38 -5.79 16.65
C VAL A 106 6.14 -5.48 15.38
N PHE A 107 5.44 -5.22 14.26
CA PHE A 107 6.07 -4.83 13.00
C PHE A 107 6.83 -3.50 13.16
N LEU A 108 6.21 -2.47 13.75
CA LEU A 108 6.87 -1.20 14.04
C LEU A 108 8.15 -1.39 14.85
N ASN A 109 8.05 -2.07 15.98
CA ASN A 109 9.14 -2.15 16.94
C ASN A 109 10.30 -3.04 16.47
N ARG A 110 10.03 -4.14 15.77
CA ARG A 110 11.07 -5.10 15.36
C ARG A 110 11.64 -4.86 13.98
N TYR A 111 10.84 -4.33 13.04
CA TYR A 111 11.24 -4.23 11.63
C TYR A 111 11.49 -2.79 11.18
N LEU A 112 10.81 -1.81 11.77
CA LEU A 112 10.96 -0.41 11.36
C LEU A 112 11.90 0.38 12.29
N SER A 113 11.74 0.24 13.60
CA SER A 113 12.45 1.09 14.57
C SER A 113 13.80 0.53 15.03
N SER A 114 14.00 -0.81 15.04
CA SER A 114 15.17 -1.44 15.64
C SER A 114 16.41 -1.42 14.75
N GLN A 115 16.25 -1.48 13.44
CA GLN A 115 17.40 -1.55 12.51
C GLN A 115 17.95 -0.19 12.11
N GLU A 116 17.14 0.88 12.18
CA GLU A 116 17.66 2.25 11.96
C GLU A 116 18.76 2.62 12.97
N ARG A 117 18.79 1.97 14.15
CA ARG A 117 19.78 2.24 15.21
C ARG A 117 21.03 1.38 15.16
N GLN A 118 21.01 0.22 14.49
CA GLN A 118 22.14 -0.74 14.50
C GLN A 118 23.06 -0.63 13.29
N ASP A 119 22.53 -0.27 12.11
CA ASP A 119 23.27 -0.31 10.85
C ASP A 119 23.79 1.06 10.39
N SER A 120 23.37 2.17 11.00
CA SER A 120 23.83 3.50 10.60
C SER A 120 24.77 4.10 11.65
N GLN A 121 26.04 4.19 11.33
CA GLN A 121 26.99 5.12 11.98
C GLN A 121 26.71 6.58 11.58
N GLU A 122 25.84 6.81 10.61
CA GLU A 122 25.41 8.12 10.15
C GLU A 122 24.01 8.43 10.71
N PRO A 123 23.78 9.63 11.27
CA PRO A 123 22.46 10.08 11.67
C PRO A 123 21.54 10.08 10.44
N THR A 124 20.47 9.30 10.46
CA THR A 124 19.43 9.43 9.43
C THR A 124 18.82 10.82 9.53
N GLU A 125 18.74 11.57 8.43
CA GLU A 125 18.14 12.92 8.39
C GLU A 125 16.64 12.90 8.79
N GLN A 126 16.01 11.72 8.76
CA GLN A 126 14.60 11.54 9.03
C GLN A 126 14.36 10.95 10.44
N PRO A 127 13.37 11.48 11.19
CA PRO A 127 12.99 10.90 12.47
C PRO A 127 12.45 9.47 12.27
N PRO A 128 12.62 8.55 13.26
CA PRO A 128 12.09 7.19 13.15
C PRO A 128 10.56 7.17 13.09
N TRP A 129 9.98 6.14 12.46
CA TRP A 129 8.57 5.85 12.60
C TRP A 129 8.28 5.44 14.05
N LYS A 130 7.30 6.04 14.68
CA LYS A 130 6.97 5.80 16.09
C LYS A 130 5.48 5.87 16.41
N TYR A 131 4.67 6.29 15.43
CA TYR A 131 3.24 6.33 15.59
C TYR A 131 2.59 5.34 14.64
N PHE A 132 1.55 4.67 15.10
CA PHE A 132 0.72 3.82 14.27
C PHE A 132 -0.74 3.87 14.70
N PHE A 133 -1.62 3.52 13.77
CA PHE A 133 -3.01 3.19 14.00
C PHE A 133 -3.35 1.91 13.24
N ALA A 134 -3.94 0.95 13.93
CA ALA A 134 -4.60 -0.21 13.37
C ALA A 134 -5.90 -0.41 14.14
N GLY A 135 -6.94 -0.84 13.46
CA GLY A 135 -8.26 -1.02 14.04
C GLY A 135 -9.01 -2.21 13.45
N PRO A 136 -10.12 -2.60 14.06
CA PRO A 136 -10.94 -3.69 13.58
C PRO A 136 -11.38 -3.51 12.14
N VAL A 137 -11.47 -4.64 11.41
CA VAL A 137 -11.96 -4.72 10.03
C VAL A 137 -13.09 -5.73 9.95
N ASN A 138 -13.84 -5.71 8.85
CA ASN A 138 -15.00 -6.60 8.64
C ASN A 138 -14.62 -7.99 8.13
N THR A 139 -13.42 -8.15 7.59
CA THR A 139 -12.93 -9.43 7.09
C THR A 139 -12.88 -10.49 8.20
N GLY A 140 -13.50 -11.63 7.91
CA GLY A 140 -13.60 -12.77 8.83
C GLY A 140 -14.53 -12.56 10.02
N VAL A 141 -15.20 -11.41 10.13
CA VAL A 141 -16.21 -11.18 11.19
C VAL A 141 -17.54 -11.77 10.73
N ASP A 142 -17.96 -12.83 11.38
CA ASP A 142 -19.21 -13.55 11.09
C ASP A 142 -20.41 -12.58 11.14
N SER A 143 -21.24 -12.60 10.09
CA SER A 143 -22.46 -11.80 10.03
C SER A 143 -23.64 -12.43 10.75
N GLY A 144 -23.59 -13.74 10.98
CA GLY A 144 -24.75 -14.53 11.42
C GLY A 144 -25.84 -14.68 10.36
N LEU A 145 -25.53 -14.43 9.08
CA LEU A 145 -26.43 -14.50 7.94
C LEU A 145 -25.84 -15.40 6.86
N ASP A 146 -26.68 -16.05 6.06
CA ASP A 146 -26.29 -16.75 4.82
C ASP A 146 -26.19 -15.67 3.72
N LEU A 147 -24.97 -15.15 3.46
CA LEU A 147 -24.75 -14.03 2.53
C LEU A 147 -24.59 -14.48 1.08
N ASP A 148 -24.14 -15.69 0.83
CA ASP A 148 -24.01 -16.22 -0.54
C ASP A 148 -25.18 -17.08 -0.99
N GLY A 149 -26.16 -17.33 -0.10
CA GLY A 149 -27.41 -18.04 -0.41
C GLY A 149 -27.22 -19.54 -0.64
N ASN A 150 -26.15 -20.14 -0.10
CA ASN A 150 -25.85 -21.56 -0.29
C ASN A 150 -26.54 -22.48 0.71
N GLY A 151 -27.31 -21.92 1.67
CA GLY A 151 -28.05 -22.64 2.71
C GLY A 151 -27.20 -23.05 3.91
N LYS A 152 -25.95 -22.60 4.00
CA LYS A 152 -25.09 -22.76 5.18
C LYS A 152 -24.82 -21.40 5.79
N MET A 153 -24.28 -21.39 6.99
CA MET A 153 -23.94 -20.18 7.74
C MET A 153 -22.56 -20.34 8.37
N HIS A 154 -21.97 -19.23 8.76
CA HIS A 154 -20.66 -19.20 9.43
C HIS A 154 -19.49 -19.66 8.55
N GLU A 155 -19.64 -19.54 7.23
CA GLU A 155 -18.56 -19.76 6.26
C GLU A 155 -17.82 -18.45 5.97
N PRO A 156 -16.62 -18.46 5.37
CA PRO A 156 -15.89 -17.23 5.05
C PRO A 156 -16.65 -16.22 4.17
N ASN A 157 -17.58 -16.71 3.32
CA ASN A 157 -18.45 -15.89 2.50
C ASN A 157 -19.58 -15.21 3.29
N ASP A 158 -19.89 -15.71 4.50
CA ASP A 158 -20.91 -15.18 5.39
C ASP A 158 -20.36 -14.12 6.35
N ALA A 159 -19.07 -13.86 6.34
CA ALA A 159 -18.49 -12.75 7.07
C ALA A 159 -18.87 -11.41 6.42
N TRP A 160 -18.93 -10.34 7.22
CA TRP A 160 -19.17 -8.98 6.70
C TRP A 160 -18.20 -8.56 5.60
N GLY A 161 -16.99 -9.10 5.59
CA GLY A 161 -16.00 -9.12 4.53
C GLY A 161 -15.34 -10.49 4.49
N PHE A 162 -15.08 -11.02 3.29
CA PHE A 162 -14.49 -12.35 3.14
C PHE A 162 -13.23 -12.53 4.00
N GLY A 163 -13.19 -13.60 4.75
CA GLY A 163 -12.05 -13.98 5.59
C GLY A 163 -12.36 -15.18 6.46
N THR A 164 -11.33 -15.94 6.87
CA THR A 164 -11.46 -17.18 7.64
C THR A 164 -11.42 -16.95 9.15
N TYR A 165 -11.03 -15.75 9.58
CA TYR A 165 -11.02 -15.33 11.00
C TYR A 165 -11.06 -13.79 11.08
N PRO A 166 -11.59 -13.24 12.18
CA PRO A 166 -11.66 -11.79 12.36
C PRO A 166 -10.27 -11.14 12.30
N GLY A 167 -10.16 -10.08 11.48
CA GLY A 167 -8.93 -9.32 11.31
C GLY A 167 -8.02 -9.77 10.17
N GLN A 168 -8.33 -10.87 9.47
CA GLN A 168 -7.60 -11.27 8.26
C GLN A 168 -7.66 -10.15 7.21
N TYR A 169 -6.58 -9.95 6.44
CA TYR A 169 -6.47 -8.87 5.43
C TYR A 169 -6.69 -7.45 6.00
N GLY A 170 -6.28 -7.21 7.24
CA GLY A 170 -6.44 -5.93 7.90
C GLY A 170 -5.59 -4.81 7.30
N MET A 171 -5.59 -3.67 7.96
CA MET A 171 -4.84 -2.48 7.56
C MET A 171 -4.10 -1.86 8.75
N ALA A 172 -3.00 -1.15 8.48
CA ALA A 172 -2.32 -0.33 9.48
C ALA A 172 -1.71 0.93 8.86
N VAL A 173 -1.88 2.05 9.54
CA VAL A 173 -1.24 3.33 9.22
C VAL A 173 -0.03 3.52 10.11
N PHE A 174 1.11 3.90 9.53
CA PHE A 174 2.34 4.22 10.24
C PHE A 174 2.77 5.64 9.92
N SER A 175 3.34 6.33 10.92
CA SER A 175 3.71 7.73 10.77
C SER A 175 4.97 8.09 11.58
N ARG A 176 5.78 9.00 11.04
CA ARG A 176 6.84 9.72 11.78
C ARG A 176 6.26 10.85 12.63
N HIS A 177 5.04 11.31 12.30
CA HIS A 177 4.33 12.41 12.92
C HIS A 177 3.18 11.89 13.79
N GLU A 178 2.75 12.70 14.74
CA GLU A 178 1.72 12.34 15.71
C GLU A 178 0.37 12.07 15.04
N ILE A 179 -0.21 10.91 15.33
CA ILE A 179 -1.58 10.56 14.95
C ILE A 179 -2.53 11.07 16.04
N GLN A 180 -3.49 11.89 15.64
CA GLN A 180 -4.51 12.46 16.55
C GLN A 180 -5.62 11.42 16.82
N LYS A 181 -5.34 10.44 17.67
CA LYS A 181 -6.16 9.23 17.87
C LYS A 181 -7.63 9.52 18.19
N GLU A 182 -7.91 10.55 18.99
CA GLU A 182 -9.27 10.93 19.41
C GLU A 182 -10.10 11.54 18.26
N ALA A 183 -9.44 11.95 17.19
CA ALA A 183 -10.10 12.52 16.02
C ALA A 183 -10.28 11.54 14.87
N ILE A 184 -9.77 10.31 15.00
CA ILE A 184 -9.92 9.26 13.99
C ILE A 184 -11.39 8.95 13.76
N ARG A 185 -11.77 8.79 12.49
CA ARG A 185 -13.09 8.28 12.09
C ARG A 185 -12.92 6.94 11.42
N THR A 186 -13.74 5.97 11.81
CA THR A 186 -13.83 4.65 11.19
C THR A 186 -15.25 4.40 10.68
N PHE A 187 -15.37 3.65 9.59
CA PHE A 187 -16.64 3.40 8.92
C PHE A 187 -16.88 1.88 8.73
N GLN A 188 -16.42 1.07 9.67
CA GLN A 188 -16.55 -0.38 9.64
C GLN A 188 -18.02 -0.82 9.60
N ASN A 189 -18.87 -0.15 10.40
CA ASN A 189 -20.27 -0.50 10.57
C ASN A 189 -21.23 0.26 9.64
N PHE A 190 -20.69 1.06 8.72
CA PHE A 190 -21.54 1.81 7.78
C PHE A 190 -22.35 0.85 6.91
N ARG A 191 -23.69 0.98 6.95
CA ARG A 191 -24.62 0.10 6.21
C ARG A 191 -24.71 0.52 4.76
N TRP A 192 -24.57 -0.44 3.86
CA TRP A 192 -24.60 -0.21 2.41
C TRP A 192 -25.96 0.37 1.96
N SER A 193 -27.07 -0.13 2.50
CA SER A 193 -28.41 0.37 2.21
C SER A 193 -28.65 1.84 2.56
N ARG A 194 -27.80 2.45 3.40
CA ARG A 194 -27.88 3.89 3.75
C ARG A 194 -27.25 4.81 2.71
N MET A 195 -26.47 4.28 1.78
CA MET A 195 -25.90 5.06 0.70
C MET A 195 -26.99 5.41 -0.33
N PRO A 196 -27.27 6.68 -0.61
CA PRO A 196 -28.26 7.06 -1.61
C PRO A 196 -27.90 6.51 -3.00
N GLY A 197 -28.81 5.76 -3.64
CA GLY A 197 -28.56 5.13 -4.93
C GLY A 197 -27.47 4.04 -4.89
N ALA A 198 -27.36 3.32 -3.77
CA ALA A 198 -26.47 2.16 -3.63
C ALA A 198 -26.72 1.13 -4.74
N LEU A 199 -25.65 0.57 -5.28
CA LEU A 199 -25.72 -0.46 -6.33
C LEU A 199 -26.08 -1.82 -5.71
N ARG A 200 -27.37 -2.07 -5.55
CA ARG A 200 -27.84 -3.36 -5.05
C ARG A 200 -27.60 -4.45 -6.12
N PRO A 201 -26.87 -5.53 -5.80
CA PRO A 201 -26.65 -6.62 -6.74
C PRO A 201 -27.95 -7.29 -7.17
N MET A 202 -28.05 -7.59 -8.47
CA MET A 202 -29.26 -8.18 -9.08
C MET A 202 -28.90 -9.51 -9.75
N ARG A 203 -29.79 -10.47 -9.69
CA ARG A 203 -29.65 -11.76 -10.37
C ARG A 203 -30.84 -12.06 -11.28
N SER A 204 -30.60 -12.90 -12.29
CA SER A 204 -31.66 -13.42 -13.14
C SER A 204 -32.49 -14.44 -12.36
N ASN A 205 -33.80 -14.30 -12.43
CA ASN A 205 -34.73 -15.30 -11.88
C ASN A 205 -34.97 -16.38 -12.95
N PRO A 206 -34.67 -17.67 -12.70
CA PRO A 206 -34.91 -18.73 -13.65
C PRO A 206 -36.41 -18.77 -14.11
N GLY A 207 -36.64 -18.60 -15.42
CA GLY A 207 -37.98 -18.60 -16.00
C GLY A 207 -38.66 -17.23 -16.04
N SER A 208 -38.00 -16.14 -15.64
CA SER A 208 -38.44 -14.75 -15.75
C SER A 208 -37.46 -13.93 -16.59
N THR A 209 -37.98 -12.88 -17.24
CA THR A 209 -37.17 -11.83 -17.86
C THR A 209 -36.83 -10.69 -16.88
N GLU A 210 -37.41 -10.74 -15.67
CA GLU A 210 -37.19 -9.73 -14.64
C GLU A 210 -35.97 -10.12 -13.76
N LEU A 211 -35.19 -9.10 -13.40
CA LEU A 211 -34.14 -9.25 -12.43
C LEU A 211 -34.71 -9.14 -11.01
N GLU A 212 -34.23 -9.98 -10.12
CA GLU A 212 -34.51 -9.88 -8.68
C GLU A 212 -33.28 -9.49 -7.89
N SER A 213 -33.48 -8.95 -6.71
CA SER A 213 -32.36 -8.64 -5.80
C SER A 213 -31.64 -9.92 -5.40
N TYR A 214 -30.31 -9.90 -5.47
CA TYR A 214 -29.49 -10.99 -4.99
C TYR A 214 -29.63 -11.18 -3.47
N TYR A 215 -29.57 -10.09 -2.71
CA TYR A 215 -29.80 -10.10 -1.27
C TYR A 215 -31.27 -9.87 -0.94
N PRO A 216 -31.90 -10.72 -0.09
CA PRO A 216 -33.20 -10.42 0.50
C PRO A 216 -33.17 -9.07 1.24
N ASP A 217 -34.30 -8.36 1.33
CA ASP A 217 -34.38 -7.04 1.98
C ASP A 217 -33.83 -7.07 3.43
N ALA A 218 -34.21 -8.10 4.19
CA ALA A 218 -33.73 -8.25 5.56
C ALA A 218 -32.20 -8.41 5.70
N VAL A 219 -31.55 -8.97 4.68
CA VAL A 219 -30.07 -9.06 4.61
C VAL A 219 -29.49 -7.73 4.14
N TRP A 220 -30.04 -7.16 3.06
CA TRP A 220 -29.61 -5.89 2.49
C TRP A 220 -29.56 -4.76 3.52
N ASP A 221 -30.58 -4.65 4.36
CA ASP A 221 -30.67 -3.62 5.39
C ASP A 221 -29.60 -3.74 6.48
N GLN A 222 -28.96 -4.89 6.59
CA GLN A 222 -27.91 -5.16 7.58
C GLN A 222 -26.51 -5.12 7.00
N LEU A 223 -26.36 -5.31 5.67
CA LEU A 223 -25.05 -5.40 5.04
C LEU A 223 -24.20 -4.16 5.32
N ARG A 224 -22.96 -4.40 5.76
CA ARG A 224 -21.95 -3.36 5.87
C ARG A 224 -21.33 -3.11 4.49
N LEU A 225 -21.12 -1.83 4.15
CA LEU A 225 -20.52 -1.48 2.86
C LEU A 225 -19.06 -1.91 2.79
N SER A 226 -18.25 -1.54 3.77
CA SER A 226 -16.82 -1.81 3.73
C SER A 226 -16.52 -3.29 3.95
N SER A 227 -15.74 -3.90 3.07
CA SER A 227 -15.24 -5.26 3.27
C SER A 227 -14.16 -5.34 4.35
N LYS A 228 -13.35 -4.32 4.48
CA LYS A 228 -12.41 -4.11 5.58
C LYS A 228 -12.94 -3.00 6.49
N SER A 229 -12.50 -1.78 6.24
CA SER A 229 -13.01 -0.54 6.81
C SER A 229 -12.58 0.61 5.92
N HIS A 230 -13.17 1.80 6.13
CA HIS A 230 -12.61 3.06 5.66
C HIS A 230 -12.21 3.86 6.89
N TRP A 231 -11.06 4.51 6.84
CA TRP A 231 -10.57 5.31 7.96
C TRP A 231 -10.21 6.72 7.50
N ASP A 232 -10.54 7.71 8.32
CA ASP A 232 -9.93 9.04 8.29
C ASP A 232 -8.99 9.14 9.49
N VAL A 233 -7.69 9.16 9.22
CA VAL A 233 -6.63 9.18 10.22
C VAL A 233 -5.95 10.55 10.18
N PRO A 234 -6.30 11.50 11.07
CA PRO A 234 -5.68 12.81 11.12
C PRO A 234 -4.30 12.75 11.76
N ILE A 235 -3.33 13.39 11.09
CA ILE A 235 -1.90 13.39 11.44
C ILE A 235 -1.43 14.83 11.59
N LEU A 236 -0.85 15.18 12.75
CA LEU A 236 -0.35 16.51 13.04
C LEU A 236 1.07 16.70 12.52
N ILE A 237 1.26 17.59 11.55
CA ILE A 237 2.53 17.84 10.88
C ILE A 237 2.84 19.34 10.88
N GLY A 238 3.83 19.79 11.64
CA GLY A 238 4.22 21.20 11.70
C GLY A 238 3.08 22.16 12.06
N GLY A 239 2.19 21.71 12.96
CA GLY A 239 1.03 22.50 13.43
C GLY A 239 -0.20 22.45 12.53
N LYS A 240 -0.16 21.74 11.40
CA LYS A 240 -1.31 21.53 10.51
C LYS A 240 -1.69 20.05 10.49
N THR A 241 -2.95 19.73 10.22
CA THR A 241 -3.45 18.37 10.12
C THR A 241 -3.50 17.91 8.66
N LEU A 242 -2.92 16.73 8.39
CA LEU A 242 -3.14 15.95 7.19
C LEU A 242 -4.11 14.81 7.53
N HIS A 243 -5.17 14.65 6.75
CA HIS A 243 -6.08 13.51 6.85
C HIS A 243 -5.62 12.39 5.90
N LEU A 244 -5.17 11.25 6.42
CA LEU A 244 -4.96 10.05 5.60
C LEU A 244 -6.27 9.28 5.53
N ILE A 245 -6.88 9.26 4.34
CA ILE A 245 -8.11 8.51 4.08
C ILE A 245 -7.71 7.13 3.58
N ALA A 246 -7.68 6.17 4.50
CA ALA A 246 -7.21 4.80 4.26
C ALA A 246 -8.38 3.89 3.85
N SER A 247 -8.17 3.08 2.81
CA SER A 247 -9.19 2.16 2.31
C SER A 247 -8.57 0.91 1.68
N HIS A 248 -9.36 -0.16 1.68
CA HIS A 248 -9.07 -1.38 0.95
C HIS A 248 -10.40 -2.02 0.51
N PRO A 249 -11.00 -1.53 -0.57
CA PRO A 249 -12.26 -2.05 -1.12
C PRO A 249 -12.22 -3.52 -1.49
N THR A 250 -13.39 -4.12 -1.65
CA THR A 250 -13.57 -5.49 -2.11
C THR A 250 -12.93 -5.70 -3.48
N PRO A 251 -12.15 -6.76 -3.73
CA PRO A 251 -11.78 -7.14 -5.09
C PRO A 251 -13.05 -7.39 -5.93
N PRO A 252 -13.19 -6.79 -7.14
CA PRO A 252 -14.40 -6.89 -7.94
C PRO A 252 -14.48 -8.20 -8.74
N VAL A 253 -14.04 -9.29 -8.14
CA VAL A 253 -13.95 -10.64 -8.71
C VAL A 253 -14.33 -11.67 -7.64
N PHE A 254 -14.29 -12.97 -7.96
CA PHE A 254 -14.66 -14.09 -7.07
C PHE A 254 -16.15 -14.14 -6.73
N ASP A 255 -17.00 -13.70 -7.64
CA ASP A 255 -18.45 -13.74 -7.52
C ASP A 255 -19.12 -14.30 -8.79
N GLY A 256 -20.46 -14.24 -8.86
CA GLY A 256 -21.25 -14.74 -9.98
C GLY A 256 -21.74 -13.62 -10.89
N PRO A 257 -22.68 -13.96 -11.79
CA PRO A 257 -23.26 -13.00 -12.73
C PRO A 257 -23.99 -11.82 -12.08
N GLU A 258 -24.30 -11.90 -10.80
CA GLU A 258 -24.91 -10.84 -10.00
C GLU A 258 -23.93 -9.70 -9.71
N ASP A 259 -22.62 -9.93 -9.93
CA ASP A 259 -21.55 -8.93 -9.78
C ASP A 259 -21.59 -8.21 -8.41
N ARG A 260 -21.82 -8.99 -7.33
CA ARG A 260 -21.97 -8.42 -5.99
C ARG A 260 -20.69 -7.74 -5.49
N ASN A 261 -19.52 -8.30 -5.84
CA ASN A 261 -18.24 -7.73 -5.46
C ASN A 261 -17.90 -6.49 -6.29
N GLY A 262 -18.24 -6.49 -7.59
CA GLY A 262 -18.09 -5.31 -8.44
C GLY A 262 -19.00 -4.16 -8.01
N CYS A 263 -20.27 -4.45 -7.67
CA CYS A 263 -21.19 -3.46 -7.09
C CYS A 263 -20.64 -2.88 -5.78
N ARG A 264 -20.09 -3.74 -4.91
CA ARG A 264 -19.56 -3.35 -3.61
C ARG A 264 -18.30 -2.50 -3.76
N ASN A 265 -17.33 -2.92 -4.57
CA ASN A 265 -16.12 -2.16 -4.88
C ASN A 265 -16.45 -0.75 -5.40
N HIS A 266 -17.39 -0.67 -6.36
CA HIS A 266 -17.85 0.60 -6.89
C HIS A 266 -18.35 1.54 -5.78
N ASP A 267 -19.21 1.04 -4.88
CA ASP A 267 -19.81 1.87 -3.83
C ASP A 267 -18.83 2.15 -2.68
N GLU A 268 -17.87 1.27 -2.40
CA GLU A 268 -16.77 1.52 -1.47
C GLU A 268 -15.88 2.68 -1.99
N ILE A 269 -15.55 2.72 -3.29
CA ILE A 269 -14.81 3.84 -3.92
C ILE A 269 -15.67 5.11 -3.94
N ARG A 270 -16.97 5.00 -4.20
CA ARG A 270 -17.89 6.12 -4.16
C ARG A 270 -17.99 6.74 -2.75
N LEU A 271 -17.95 5.92 -1.69
CA LEU A 271 -17.92 6.43 -0.31
C LEU A 271 -16.72 7.37 -0.09
N LEU A 272 -15.55 7.05 -0.67
CA LEU A 272 -14.38 7.93 -0.62
C LEU A 272 -14.67 9.28 -1.28
N MET A 273 -15.27 9.26 -2.49
CA MET A 273 -15.61 10.49 -3.22
C MET A 273 -16.58 11.36 -2.41
N ASP A 274 -17.68 10.77 -1.95
CA ASP A 274 -18.72 11.50 -1.22
C ASP A 274 -18.20 12.03 0.12
N TYR A 275 -17.30 11.28 0.79
CA TYR A 275 -16.67 11.71 2.03
C TYR A 275 -15.73 12.90 1.83
N VAL A 276 -14.88 12.88 0.81
CA VAL A 276 -13.93 13.98 0.57
C VAL A 276 -14.54 15.15 -0.19
N ALA A 277 -15.74 15.03 -0.77
CA ALA A 277 -16.40 16.13 -1.48
C ALA A 277 -16.58 17.37 -0.61
N GLY A 278 -16.88 17.17 0.67
CA GLY A 278 -17.01 18.27 1.64
C GLY A 278 -18.34 19.03 1.53
N ASP A 279 -19.27 18.53 0.72
CA ASP A 279 -20.59 19.14 0.46
C ASP A 279 -21.75 18.20 0.87
N SER A 280 -22.97 18.51 0.42
CA SER A 280 -24.14 17.73 0.76
C SER A 280 -24.17 16.31 0.21
N SER A 281 -23.31 15.97 -0.76
CA SER A 281 -23.19 14.60 -1.27
C SER A 281 -22.73 13.61 -0.21
N GLY A 282 -21.90 14.06 0.73
CA GLY A 282 -21.42 13.27 1.87
C GLY A 282 -22.28 13.39 3.14
N ALA A 283 -23.43 14.07 3.10
CA ALA A 283 -24.25 14.31 4.33
C ALA A 283 -24.77 13.01 4.97
N TYR A 284 -24.94 11.95 4.19
CA TYR A 284 -25.42 10.65 4.66
C TYR A 284 -24.35 9.81 5.37
N VAL A 285 -23.07 10.16 5.21
CA VAL A 285 -21.94 9.43 5.77
C VAL A 285 -21.98 9.55 7.30
N VAL A 286 -21.92 8.42 7.98
CA VAL A 286 -21.87 8.35 9.44
C VAL A 286 -20.79 7.38 9.86
N ASP A 287 -19.92 7.81 10.78
CA ASP A 287 -18.84 6.96 11.33
C ASP A 287 -19.35 6.04 12.45
N ASP A 288 -18.48 5.15 12.91
CA ASP A 288 -18.81 4.15 13.94
C ASP A 288 -19.14 4.76 15.30
N ASN A 289 -18.77 6.03 15.53
CA ASN A 289 -19.13 6.81 16.74
C ASN A 289 -20.40 7.65 16.57
N GLY A 290 -21.08 7.55 15.41
CA GLY A 290 -22.31 8.29 15.11
C GLY A 290 -22.08 9.73 14.64
N ARG A 291 -20.85 10.15 14.37
CA ARG A 291 -20.53 11.46 13.82
C ARG A 291 -20.89 11.49 12.33
N THR A 292 -21.71 12.43 11.93
CA THR A 292 -22.25 12.53 10.56
C THR A 292 -21.47 13.52 9.71
N GLY A 293 -21.63 13.41 8.39
CA GLY A 293 -21.14 14.34 7.39
C GLY A 293 -19.77 14.06 6.86
N PRO A 294 -19.41 14.75 5.77
CA PRO A 294 -18.17 14.60 5.03
C PRO A 294 -16.99 15.24 5.75
N LEU A 295 -15.81 15.11 5.16
CA LEU A 295 -14.59 15.84 5.52
C LEU A 295 -14.78 17.34 5.25
N ALA A 296 -14.18 18.20 6.06
CA ALA A 296 -14.24 19.65 5.87
C ALA A 296 -13.70 20.09 4.50
N THR A 297 -14.32 21.13 3.91
CA THR A 297 -14.00 21.59 2.54
C THR A 297 -12.58 22.13 2.39
N ASP A 298 -11.99 22.66 3.45
CA ASP A 298 -10.62 23.21 3.50
C ASP A 298 -9.57 22.21 3.97
N ALA A 299 -9.98 20.98 4.35
CA ALA A 299 -9.07 19.95 4.83
C ALA A 299 -8.06 19.54 3.75
N SER A 300 -6.80 19.39 4.17
CA SER A 300 -5.75 18.73 3.38
C SER A 300 -5.82 17.24 3.64
N PHE A 301 -5.92 16.44 2.57
CA PHE A 301 -6.03 14.99 2.69
C PHE A 301 -5.23 14.24 1.62
N VAL A 302 -5.00 12.96 1.89
CA VAL A 302 -4.50 11.98 0.91
C VAL A 302 -5.36 10.74 1.02
N ILE A 303 -6.02 10.31 -0.08
CA ILE A 303 -6.62 8.98 -0.16
C ILE A 303 -5.50 7.99 -0.49
N ALA A 304 -5.40 6.91 0.28
CA ALA A 304 -4.39 5.89 0.09
C ALA A 304 -4.97 4.49 0.24
N GLY A 305 -4.52 3.56 -0.59
CA GLY A 305 -4.89 2.14 -0.49
C GLY A 305 -4.79 1.37 -1.80
N ASP A 306 -4.90 0.07 -1.65
CA ASP A 306 -5.29 -0.83 -2.72
C ASP A 306 -6.81 -0.68 -2.93
N LEU A 307 -7.21 -0.01 -4.00
CA LEU A 307 -8.61 0.22 -4.31
C LEU A 307 -9.22 -0.91 -5.15
N ASN A 308 -8.43 -1.92 -5.50
CA ASN A 308 -8.88 -3.09 -6.25
C ASN A 308 -9.66 -2.74 -7.54
N SER A 309 -9.33 -1.62 -8.18
CA SER A 309 -10.02 -1.14 -9.38
C SER A 309 -9.06 -0.43 -10.31
N ASP A 310 -8.80 -1.03 -11.48
CA ASP A 310 -8.04 -0.38 -12.55
C ASP A 310 -8.96 0.54 -13.37
N PRO A 311 -8.55 1.78 -13.69
CA PRO A 311 -9.40 2.70 -14.44
C PRO A 311 -9.56 2.36 -15.93
N ILE A 312 -8.73 1.46 -16.48
CA ILE A 312 -8.67 1.17 -17.93
C ILE A 312 -8.82 -0.33 -18.17
N ASP A 313 -8.03 -1.15 -17.48
CA ASP A 313 -7.95 -2.59 -17.63
C ASP A 313 -8.61 -3.34 -16.46
N GLY A 314 -8.75 -4.67 -16.56
CA GLY A 314 -9.35 -5.50 -15.52
C GLY A 314 -10.87 -5.64 -15.62
N ASP A 315 -11.44 -6.44 -14.72
CA ASP A 315 -12.84 -6.91 -14.79
C ASP A 315 -13.81 -6.09 -13.92
N GLY A 316 -13.33 -5.06 -13.21
CA GLY A 316 -14.12 -4.25 -12.28
C GLY A 316 -15.00 -3.18 -12.95
N ARG A 317 -15.88 -2.58 -12.14
CA ARG A 317 -16.69 -1.41 -12.52
C ARG A 317 -15.85 -0.14 -12.48
N ALA A 318 -15.04 0.08 -13.52
CA ALA A 318 -14.06 1.18 -13.59
C ALA A 318 -14.68 2.60 -13.52
N GLU A 319 -16.02 2.73 -13.53
CA GLU A 319 -16.67 4.04 -13.49
C GLU A 319 -16.37 4.80 -12.19
N ALA A 320 -16.42 4.14 -11.04
CA ALA A 320 -16.18 4.78 -9.75
C ALA A 320 -14.72 5.29 -9.62
N ILE A 321 -13.73 4.45 -9.97
CA ILE A 321 -12.32 4.87 -9.91
C ILE A 321 -12.02 5.99 -10.89
N ARG A 322 -12.59 5.98 -12.12
CA ARG A 322 -12.43 7.09 -13.07
C ARG A 322 -13.00 8.39 -12.52
N LYS A 323 -14.23 8.36 -11.96
CA LYS A 323 -14.83 9.54 -11.33
C LYS A 323 -14.01 10.03 -10.14
N LEU A 324 -13.46 9.12 -9.33
CA LEU A 324 -12.57 9.49 -8.23
C LEU A 324 -11.33 10.21 -8.75
N LEU A 325 -10.65 9.67 -9.76
CA LEU A 325 -9.45 10.28 -10.36
C LEU A 325 -9.72 11.66 -10.99
N GLU A 326 -10.95 11.90 -11.43
CA GLU A 326 -11.41 13.17 -12.00
C GLU A 326 -11.97 14.13 -10.94
N HIS A 327 -12.10 13.70 -9.68
CA HIS A 327 -12.74 14.47 -8.64
C HIS A 327 -12.07 15.85 -8.45
N PRO A 328 -12.82 16.98 -8.37
CA PRO A 328 -12.26 18.33 -8.34
C PRO A 328 -11.44 18.63 -7.09
N ARG A 329 -11.66 17.91 -6.00
CA ARG A 329 -10.86 18.04 -4.78
C ARG A 329 -9.56 17.25 -4.80
N LEU A 330 -9.22 16.53 -5.86
CA LEU A 330 -7.93 15.85 -6.02
C LEU A 330 -6.95 16.69 -6.85
N ALA A 331 -5.68 16.63 -6.45
CA ALA A 331 -4.59 17.24 -7.21
C ALA A 331 -4.47 16.57 -8.59
N LYS A 332 -4.35 17.38 -9.63
CA LYS A 332 -4.10 16.88 -10.99
C LYS A 332 -2.60 16.67 -11.17
N SER A 333 -2.17 15.42 -11.08
CA SER A 333 -0.78 14.99 -11.28
C SER A 333 -0.72 13.77 -12.19
N PRO A 334 0.39 13.56 -12.91
CA PRO A 334 0.59 12.33 -13.65
C PRO A 334 0.52 11.10 -12.73
N ALA A 335 0.08 9.96 -13.28
CA ALA A 335 0.13 8.70 -12.58
C ALA A 335 1.56 8.34 -12.16
N PRO A 336 1.79 7.81 -10.96
CA PRO A 336 3.08 7.25 -10.55
C PRO A 336 3.55 6.17 -11.53
N LYS A 337 4.85 6.07 -11.77
CA LYS A 337 5.43 5.16 -12.79
C LYS A 337 6.65 4.42 -12.26
N SER A 338 6.95 3.29 -12.90
CA SER A 338 8.16 2.49 -12.70
C SER A 338 8.71 1.94 -14.02
N LEU A 339 9.99 1.61 -14.05
CA LEU A 339 10.58 0.85 -15.15
C LEU A 339 10.34 -0.66 -14.99
N GLY A 340 10.18 -1.13 -13.77
CA GLY A 340 9.91 -2.54 -13.49
C GLY A 340 8.55 -3.02 -13.98
N GLY A 341 7.52 -2.15 -13.96
CA GLY A 341 6.21 -2.46 -14.55
C GLY A 341 6.30 -2.71 -16.05
N VAL A 342 7.06 -1.86 -16.76
CA VAL A 342 7.33 -2.05 -18.20
C VAL A 342 8.06 -3.38 -18.44
N GLU A 343 9.17 -3.63 -17.72
CA GLU A 343 9.96 -4.86 -17.85
C GLU A 343 9.11 -6.10 -17.52
N ALA A 344 8.28 -6.05 -16.48
CA ALA A 344 7.39 -7.14 -16.10
C ALA A 344 6.36 -7.45 -17.20
N SER A 345 5.67 -6.43 -17.72
CA SER A 345 4.69 -6.59 -18.80
C SER A 345 5.31 -7.19 -20.06
N GLU A 346 6.51 -6.75 -20.46
CA GLU A 346 7.23 -7.27 -21.63
C GLU A 346 7.65 -8.75 -21.46
N ASN A 347 8.05 -9.14 -20.24
CA ASN A 347 8.50 -10.49 -19.95
C ASN A 347 7.33 -11.47 -19.78
N SER A 348 6.30 -11.09 -19.06
CA SER A 348 5.14 -11.94 -18.74
C SER A 348 4.21 -12.13 -19.93
N LYS A 349 4.04 -11.10 -20.74
CA LYS A 349 3.15 -11.14 -21.91
C LYS A 349 1.70 -11.46 -21.53
N GLY A 350 1.14 -12.57 -21.99
CA GLY A 350 -0.18 -13.07 -21.60
C GLY A 350 -1.30 -12.03 -21.73
N ALA A 351 -2.01 -11.74 -20.65
CA ALA A 351 -3.07 -10.71 -20.59
C ALA A 351 -2.52 -9.31 -20.83
N ASN A 352 -1.29 -9.01 -20.40
CA ASN A 352 -0.64 -7.72 -20.56
C ASN A 352 -0.56 -7.23 -22.02
N LEU A 353 -0.50 -8.17 -23.00
CA LEU A 353 -0.52 -7.82 -24.42
C LEU A 353 -1.85 -7.21 -24.90
N LYS A 354 -2.91 -7.32 -24.13
CA LYS A 354 -4.25 -6.81 -24.44
C LYS A 354 -4.58 -5.53 -23.69
N HIS A 355 -3.79 -5.21 -22.66
CA HIS A 355 -3.99 -4.02 -21.85
C HIS A 355 -3.83 -2.74 -22.67
N GLN A 356 -4.62 -1.74 -22.34
CA GLN A 356 -4.64 -0.44 -22.99
C GLN A 356 -3.89 0.64 -22.18
N ALA A 357 -3.69 0.39 -20.89
CA ALA A 357 -2.97 1.29 -20.00
C ALA A 357 -1.46 1.28 -20.28
N ASP A 358 -0.77 2.32 -19.81
CA ASP A 358 0.70 2.37 -19.79
C ASP A 358 1.22 1.41 -18.70
N PRO A 359 1.94 0.33 -19.05
CA PRO A 359 2.43 -0.66 -18.07
C PRO A 359 3.39 -0.05 -17.03
N ALA A 360 3.96 1.12 -17.29
CA ALA A 360 4.74 1.84 -16.28
C ALA A 360 3.90 2.22 -15.05
N THR A 361 2.57 2.33 -15.19
CA THR A 361 1.66 2.73 -14.10
C THR A 361 1.13 1.56 -13.27
N ASP A 362 1.40 0.32 -13.67
CA ASP A 362 0.94 -0.87 -12.96
C ASP A 362 1.54 -0.94 -11.56
N THR A 363 0.73 -1.45 -10.63
CA THR A 363 1.09 -1.57 -9.21
C THR A 363 0.89 -2.98 -8.67
N GLY A 364 0.09 -3.81 -9.35
CA GLY A 364 -0.11 -5.23 -9.07
C GLY A 364 0.48 -6.11 -10.18
N ASP A 365 1.06 -7.25 -9.81
CA ASP A 365 1.72 -8.25 -10.67
C ASP A 365 1.04 -9.60 -10.44
N PHE A 366 -0.06 -9.79 -11.15
CA PHE A 366 -0.93 -10.94 -10.96
C PHE A 366 -0.68 -12.04 -11.99
N ASN A 367 -1.58 -13.02 -12.06
CA ASN A 367 -1.45 -14.13 -12.97
C ASN A 367 -1.44 -13.66 -14.44
N ASP A 368 -0.37 -13.99 -15.16
CA ASP A 368 -0.15 -13.57 -16.56
C ASP A 368 -1.26 -13.99 -17.54
N ARG A 369 -2.07 -15.02 -17.22
CA ARG A 369 -3.19 -15.44 -18.06
C ARG A 369 -4.40 -14.54 -17.91
N ASN A 370 -4.68 -14.13 -16.68
CA ASN A 370 -5.76 -13.23 -16.28
C ASN A 370 -5.62 -12.88 -14.80
N PRO A 371 -5.63 -11.59 -14.37
CA PRO A 371 -5.83 -10.42 -15.23
C PRO A 371 -4.55 -9.84 -15.84
N GLY A 372 -3.33 -10.32 -15.49
CA GLY A 372 -2.07 -9.67 -15.79
C GLY A 372 -1.76 -8.54 -14.79
N ASN A 373 -0.94 -7.57 -15.18
CA ASN A 373 -0.57 -6.45 -14.33
C ASN A 373 -1.65 -5.37 -14.37
N LEU A 374 -1.97 -4.76 -13.23
CA LEU A 374 -3.00 -3.74 -13.09
C LEU A 374 -2.54 -2.57 -12.22
N ARG A 375 -3.12 -1.40 -12.44
CA ARG A 375 -2.99 -0.23 -11.58
C ARG A 375 -4.12 -0.17 -10.57
N ILE A 376 -3.93 -0.69 -9.37
CA ILE A 376 -4.99 -0.77 -8.35
C ILE A 376 -4.62 -0.14 -7.00
N ASP A 377 -3.35 0.22 -6.80
CA ASP A 377 -2.87 0.93 -5.61
C ASP A 377 -2.74 2.43 -5.89
N PHE A 378 -3.28 3.25 -5.02
CA PHE A 378 -3.37 4.70 -5.24
C PHE A 378 -2.92 5.50 -4.03
N VAL A 379 -2.25 6.63 -4.30
CA VAL A 379 -1.99 7.73 -3.36
C VAL A 379 -2.46 9.01 -4.03
N LEU A 380 -3.60 9.55 -3.59
CA LEU A 380 -4.33 10.63 -4.25
C LEU A 380 -4.44 11.85 -3.33
N PRO A 381 -3.54 12.84 -3.47
CA PRO A 381 -3.56 14.05 -2.65
C PRO A 381 -4.71 14.99 -2.99
N SER A 382 -5.15 15.78 -2.00
CA SER A 382 -6.12 16.86 -2.21
C SER A 382 -5.55 17.99 -3.06
N ALA A 383 -6.42 18.70 -3.78
CA ALA A 383 -6.07 19.75 -4.75
C ALA A 383 -5.31 20.96 -4.13
N ASN A 384 -5.42 21.16 -2.82
CA ASN A 384 -4.68 22.19 -2.11
C ASN A 384 -3.24 21.78 -1.75
N LEU A 385 -2.81 20.57 -2.11
CA LEU A 385 -1.44 20.08 -1.93
C LEU A 385 -0.70 20.05 -3.27
N LYS A 386 0.52 20.58 -3.29
CA LYS A 386 1.37 20.53 -4.49
C LYS A 386 2.15 19.21 -4.52
N VAL A 387 1.92 18.42 -5.56
CA VAL A 387 2.72 17.22 -5.85
C VAL A 387 4.04 17.63 -6.46
N LEU A 388 5.16 17.18 -5.88
CA LEU A 388 6.52 17.45 -6.35
C LEU A 388 7.06 16.29 -7.19
N ALA A 389 6.81 15.06 -6.76
CA ALA A 389 7.16 13.82 -7.46
C ALA A 389 6.25 12.68 -7.03
N SER A 390 6.25 11.60 -7.78
CA SER A 390 5.57 10.35 -7.45
C SER A 390 6.25 9.17 -8.13
N GLY A 391 6.04 7.97 -7.64
CA GLY A 391 6.57 6.76 -8.26
C GLY A 391 5.97 5.49 -7.70
N VAL A 392 6.22 4.40 -8.41
CA VAL A 392 5.97 3.04 -7.99
C VAL A 392 7.32 2.40 -7.68
N TYR A 393 7.48 1.83 -6.49
CA TYR A 393 8.70 1.09 -6.15
C TYR A 393 8.68 -0.29 -6.83
N TRP A 394 9.03 -0.29 -8.07
CA TRP A 394 9.22 -1.47 -8.90
C TRP A 394 10.50 -1.30 -9.72
N PRO A 395 11.68 -1.47 -9.09
CA PRO A 395 12.94 -1.37 -9.81
C PRO A 395 13.05 -2.50 -10.83
N SER A 396 13.47 -2.16 -12.06
CA SER A 396 13.83 -3.17 -13.06
C SER A 396 15.13 -3.89 -12.67
N LYS A 397 15.36 -5.08 -13.21
CA LYS A 397 16.64 -5.80 -12.99
C LYS A 397 17.84 -5.01 -13.48
N SER A 398 17.66 -4.22 -14.54
CA SER A 398 18.71 -3.37 -15.10
C SER A 398 19.07 -2.18 -14.18
N GLN A 399 18.13 -1.71 -13.36
CA GLN A 399 18.39 -0.65 -12.39
C GLN A 399 19.10 -1.18 -11.13
N SER A 400 18.62 -2.28 -10.55
CA SER A 400 19.23 -2.96 -9.40
C SER A 400 18.65 -4.36 -9.25
N ALA A 401 19.49 -5.37 -9.39
CA ALA A 401 19.10 -6.77 -9.18
C ALA A 401 18.70 -7.04 -7.73
N GLU A 402 19.40 -6.43 -6.75
CA GLU A 402 19.11 -6.59 -5.33
C GLU A 402 17.77 -5.96 -4.97
N ALA A 403 17.51 -4.72 -5.41
CA ALA A 403 16.23 -4.06 -5.17
C ALA A 403 15.07 -4.77 -5.89
N ASN A 404 15.31 -5.29 -7.11
CA ASN A 404 14.33 -6.11 -7.82
C ASN A 404 14.00 -7.42 -7.09
N ALA A 405 14.96 -8.02 -6.39
CA ALA A 405 14.72 -9.23 -5.59
C ALA A 405 13.80 -9.00 -4.38
N LEU A 406 13.63 -7.74 -3.94
CA LEU A 406 12.72 -7.41 -2.84
C LEU A 406 11.25 -7.40 -3.28
N VAL A 407 10.96 -7.09 -4.55
CA VAL A 407 9.58 -6.92 -5.02
C VAL A 407 8.75 -8.21 -4.94
N GLY A 408 9.39 -9.37 -4.95
CA GLY A 408 8.73 -10.66 -4.70
C GLY A 408 8.21 -10.88 -3.27
N ALA A 409 8.31 -9.88 -2.39
CA ALA A 409 7.71 -9.93 -1.04
C ALA A 409 6.19 -9.78 -1.07
N SER A 410 5.63 -9.18 -2.11
CA SER A 410 4.20 -9.03 -2.37
C SER A 410 3.93 -9.12 -3.87
N ASP A 411 2.72 -9.44 -4.26
CA ASP A 411 2.18 -9.28 -5.61
C ASP A 411 1.78 -7.83 -5.92
N HIS A 412 1.84 -6.93 -4.95
CA HIS A 412 1.68 -5.49 -5.13
C HIS A 412 3.01 -4.75 -5.03
N ARG A 413 3.00 -3.47 -5.42
CA ARG A 413 4.14 -2.55 -5.39
C ARG A 413 3.79 -1.32 -4.58
N LEU A 414 4.75 -0.85 -3.79
CA LEU A 414 4.59 0.36 -3.02
C LEU A 414 4.46 1.59 -3.95
N VAL A 415 3.41 2.37 -3.75
CA VAL A 415 3.16 3.65 -4.44
C VAL A 415 3.43 4.81 -3.49
N TRP A 416 4.11 5.85 -3.97
CA TRP A 416 4.44 7.02 -3.16
C TRP A 416 4.27 8.33 -3.90
N VAL A 417 4.03 9.40 -3.14
CA VAL A 417 4.03 10.79 -3.61
C VAL A 417 4.83 11.68 -2.67
N ASP A 418 5.57 12.63 -3.22
CA ASP A 418 6.20 13.74 -2.50
C ASP A 418 5.32 14.98 -2.62
N LEU A 419 4.96 15.52 -1.47
CA LEU A 419 4.11 16.70 -1.35
C LEU A 419 4.90 17.86 -0.77
N GLN A 420 4.68 19.06 -1.29
CA GLN A 420 5.12 20.27 -0.61
C GLN A 420 4.19 20.54 0.58
N TRP A 421 4.76 20.56 1.78
CA TRP A 421 4.04 20.79 3.01
C TRP A 421 4.52 22.09 3.67
N GLU A 422 3.62 23.04 3.79
CA GLU A 422 3.89 24.32 4.46
C GLU A 422 3.57 24.21 5.95
N GLN A 423 4.57 24.45 6.78
CA GLN A 423 4.41 24.50 8.23
C GLN A 423 3.79 25.83 8.66
N LEU A 424 3.08 25.83 9.78
CA LEU A 424 2.72 27.10 10.43
C LEU A 424 4.01 27.79 10.89
N LYS A 425 4.18 29.06 10.53
CA LYS A 425 5.27 29.87 11.09
C LYS A 425 5.04 29.96 12.61
N GLN A 426 6.02 29.47 13.36
CA GLN A 426 6.04 29.64 14.81
C GLN A 426 6.19 31.11 15.18
#